data_c83a64d23127d9afee661e02495f49e1
#
_entry.id   c83a64d23127d9afee661e02495f49e1
#
_cell.length_a   1.000
_cell.length_b   1.000
_cell.length_c   1.000
_cell.angle_alpha   90.00
_cell.angle_beta   90.00
_cell.angle_gamma   90.00
#
_symmetry.space_group_name_H-M   'P 1'
#
loop_
_entity.id
_entity.type
_entity.pdbx_description
1 polymer ?
#
loop_
_entity_poly.entity_id
_entity_poly.type
_entity_poly.pdbx_seq_one_letter_code
_entity_poly.pdbx_strand_id
1 'polypeptide(L)'
;MEHHTYYEALVRRDVTYEGTFFVGVKTTGIFCRPTCPARKPKAENCEFFETAQEALLASYRPCRRCHPLAYPGDHGTIQRLIEAVEAEPDKRFKEADFRALGLDESTARRQFKKRFGMTFVAYARARRMGLAMKEIRTGKPVIEGQLVGGYE
;
A
#
# COMPACT_ATOMS: atom_id res chain seq x y z
N MET A 1 -20.03 -0.14 -6.54
CA MET A 1 -20.61 -1.17 -5.68
C MET A 1 -20.74 -0.68 -4.26
N GLU A 2 -21.67 -1.24 -3.54
CA GLU A 2 -22.08 -0.66 -2.28
C GLU A 2 -21.21 -1.02 -1.10
N HIS A 3 -20.92 -0.01 -0.27
CA HIS A 3 -20.18 -0.13 0.97
C HIS A 3 -20.74 -1.25 1.87
N HIS A 4 -22.06 -1.33 1.98
CA HIS A 4 -22.75 -2.33 2.80
C HIS A 4 -22.42 -3.76 2.37
N THR A 5 -22.49 -4.04 1.06
CA THR A 5 -22.19 -5.37 0.51
C THR A 5 -20.74 -5.77 0.82
N TYR A 6 -19.80 -4.85 0.61
CA TYR A 6 -18.39 -5.12 0.86
C TYR A 6 -18.12 -5.31 2.35
N TYR A 7 -18.76 -4.51 3.20
CA TYR A 7 -18.57 -4.66 4.64
C TYR A 7 -19.08 -6.02 5.13
N GLU A 8 -20.21 -6.48 4.64
CA GLU A 8 -20.72 -7.81 5.00
C GLU A 8 -19.74 -8.92 4.58
N ALA A 9 -19.19 -8.82 3.37
CA ALA A 9 -18.21 -9.77 2.87
C ALA A 9 -16.93 -9.75 3.75
N LEU A 10 -16.52 -8.56 4.17
CA LEU A 10 -15.36 -8.40 5.06
C LEU A 10 -15.59 -9.11 6.41
N VAL A 11 -16.75 -8.90 7.01
CA VAL A 11 -17.09 -9.48 8.31
C VAL A 11 -17.10 -11.01 8.22
N ARG A 12 -17.60 -11.56 7.13
CA ARG A 12 -17.64 -13.00 6.91
C ARG A 12 -16.33 -13.58 6.40
N ARG A 13 -15.36 -12.73 6.10
CA ARG A 13 -14.09 -13.15 5.45
C ARG A 13 -14.37 -13.99 4.22
N ASP A 14 -15.24 -13.50 3.34
CA ASP A 14 -15.72 -14.23 2.19
C ASP A 14 -14.64 -14.35 1.10
N VAL A 15 -14.13 -15.57 0.92
CA VAL A 15 -13.04 -15.82 -0.03
C VAL A 15 -13.42 -15.57 -1.48
N THR A 16 -14.73 -15.59 -1.79
CA THR A 16 -15.20 -15.33 -3.16
C THR A 16 -14.96 -13.89 -3.58
N TYR A 17 -14.74 -12.99 -2.62
CA TYR A 17 -14.47 -11.59 -2.89
C TYR A 17 -12.97 -11.27 -3.00
N GLU A 18 -12.09 -12.26 -2.84
CA GLU A 18 -10.65 -12.02 -3.06
C GLU A 18 -10.42 -11.50 -4.47
N GLY A 19 -9.66 -10.40 -4.58
CA GLY A 19 -9.41 -9.75 -5.86
C GLY A 19 -10.51 -8.79 -6.31
N THR A 20 -11.66 -8.78 -5.62
CA THR A 20 -12.79 -7.91 -5.98
C THR A 20 -12.64 -6.53 -5.34
N PHE A 21 -12.22 -6.49 -4.07
CA PHE A 21 -12.02 -5.22 -3.37
C PHE A 21 -10.91 -5.33 -2.34
N PHE A 22 -10.47 -4.16 -1.87
CA PHE A 22 -9.57 -4.02 -0.74
C PHE A 22 -10.21 -3.06 0.24
N VAL A 23 -9.91 -3.21 1.53
CA VAL A 23 -10.48 -2.36 2.56
C VAL A 23 -9.39 -1.51 3.21
N GLY A 24 -9.58 -0.18 3.20
CA GLY A 24 -8.74 0.75 3.93
C GLY A 24 -9.37 1.04 5.28
N VAL A 25 -8.59 0.94 6.35
CA VAL A 25 -9.04 1.22 7.71
C VAL A 25 -8.59 2.61 8.09
N LYS A 26 -9.53 3.55 8.18
CA LYS A 26 -9.24 4.98 8.39
C LYS A 26 -8.45 5.25 9.66
N THR A 27 -8.69 4.48 10.71
CA THR A 27 -8.04 4.69 12.00
C THR A 27 -6.57 4.29 12.02
N THR A 28 -6.16 3.36 11.16
CA THR A 28 -4.79 2.85 11.13
C THR A 28 -4.02 3.25 9.88
N GLY A 29 -4.72 3.65 8.81
CA GLY A 29 -4.08 3.96 7.53
C GLY A 29 -3.59 2.72 6.78
N ILE A 30 -4.12 1.55 7.10
CA ILE A 30 -3.73 0.27 6.52
C ILE A 30 -4.83 -0.24 5.61
N PHE A 31 -4.47 -0.82 4.46
CA PHE A 31 -5.45 -1.52 3.63
C PHE A 31 -5.17 -3.01 3.60
N CYS A 32 -6.23 -3.80 3.52
CA CYS A 32 -6.21 -5.24 3.68
C CYS A 32 -7.00 -5.94 2.58
N ARG A 33 -6.80 -7.26 2.48
CA ARG A 33 -7.66 -8.13 1.68
C ARG A 33 -8.99 -8.36 2.40
N PRO A 34 -10.05 -8.77 1.68
CA PRO A 34 -11.33 -9.13 2.32
C PRO A 34 -11.20 -10.22 3.38
N THR A 35 -10.23 -11.11 3.23
CA THR A 35 -10.04 -12.27 4.11
C THR A 35 -8.98 -12.05 5.20
N CYS A 36 -8.54 -10.81 5.42
CA CYS A 36 -7.53 -10.51 6.43
C CYS A 36 -7.92 -11.08 7.81
N PRO A 37 -7.00 -11.80 8.49
CA PRO A 37 -7.30 -12.39 9.79
C PRO A 37 -7.34 -11.39 10.95
N ALA A 38 -6.96 -10.14 10.72
CA ALA A 38 -6.96 -9.12 11.76
C ALA A 38 -8.37 -8.80 12.23
N ARG A 39 -8.47 -8.17 13.42
CA ARG A 39 -9.74 -7.75 13.99
C ARG A 39 -10.48 -6.83 13.01
N LYS A 40 -11.79 -7.05 12.85
CA LYS A 40 -12.60 -6.27 11.92
C LYS A 40 -12.87 -4.88 12.45
N PRO A 41 -12.66 -3.84 11.60
CA PRO A 41 -12.98 -2.47 11.98
C PRO A 41 -14.49 -2.24 11.93
N LYS A 42 -14.92 -1.13 12.54
CA LYS A 42 -16.31 -0.69 12.39
C LYS A 42 -16.57 -0.22 10.97
N ALA A 43 -17.80 -0.39 10.50
CA ALA A 43 -18.17 -0.01 9.11
C ALA A 43 -17.84 1.44 8.79
N GLU A 44 -18.03 2.35 9.74
CA GLU A 44 -17.76 3.78 9.58
C GLU A 44 -16.28 4.10 9.37
N ASN A 45 -15.38 3.18 9.76
CA ASN A 45 -13.94 3.34 9.61
C ASN A 45 -13.39 2.63 8.38
N CYS A 46 -14.25 2.06 7.56
CA CYS A 46 -13.84 1.34 6.35
C CYS A 46 -14.03 2.19 5.11
N GLU A 47 -13.04 2.12 4.22
CA GLU A 47 -13.12 2.68 2.87
C GLU A 47 -12.76 1.56 1.91
N PHE A 48 -13.54 1.37 0.85
CA PHE A 48 -13.36 0.23 -0.05
C PHE A 48 -12.81 0.68 -1.40
N PHE A 49 -11.90 -0.12 -1.95
CA PHE A 49 -11.23 0.15 -3.22
C PHE A 49 -11.31 -1.08 -4.10
N GLU A 50 -11.50 -0.88 -5.40
CA GLU A 50 -11.53 -1.98 -6.34
C GLU A 50 -10.15 -2.51 -6.69
N THR A 51 -9.12 -1.66 -6.56
CA THR A 51 -7.74 -2.05 -6.85
C THR A 51 -6.79 -1.64 -5.72
N ALA A 52 -5.68 -2.37 -5.61
CA ALA A 52 -4.63 -2.01 -4.68
C ALA A 52 -4.03 -0.63 -5.01
N GLN A 53 -3.94 -0.30 -6.30
CA GLN A 53 -3.43 0.99 -6.73
C GLN A 53 -4.27 2.14 -6.17
N GLU A 54 -5.59 2.01 -6.21
CA GLU A 54 -6.48 3.03 -5.64
C GLU A 54 -6.23 3.22 -4.14
N ALA A 55 -6.05 2.13 -3.40
CA ALA A 55 -5.76 2.20 -1.97
C ALA A 55 -4.43 2.91 -1.69
N LEU A 56 -3.40 2.59 -2.47
CA LEU A 56 -2.10 3.23 -2.34
C LEU A 56 -2.18 4.73 -2.62
N LEU A 57 -2.90 5.10 -3.67
CA LEU A 57 -3.08 6.52 -4.02
C LEU A 57 -3.91 7.28 -2.98
N ALA A 58 -4.76 6.58 -2.24
CA ALA A 58 -5.53 7.16 -1.16
C ALA A 58 -4.75 7.23 0.16
N SER A 59 -3.45 6.95 0.13
CA SER A 59 -2.53 7.08 1.25
C SER A 59 -2.55 5.92 2.25
N TYR A 60 -3.11 4.78 1.87
CA TYR A 60 -3.08 3.60 2.72
C TYR A 60 -1.82 2.78 2.46
N ARG A 61 -1.28 2.17 3.52
CA ARG A 61 -0.15 1.25 3.38
C ARG A 61 -0.64 -0.21 3.40
N PRO A 62 0.07 -1.13 2.73
CA PRO A 62 -0.35 -2.54 2.73
C PRO A 62 -0.21 -3.18 4.11
N CYS A 63 -1.18 -4.01 4.45
CA CYS A 63 -1.18 -4.77 5.70
C CYS A 63 -0.03 -5.77 5.72
N ARG A 64 0.67 -5.86 6.85
CA ARG A 64 1.78 -6.79 7.00
C ARG A 64 1.33 -8.20 7.39
N ARG A 65 0.07 -8.39 7.75
CA ARG A 65 -0.47 -9.70 8.09
C ARG A 65 -1.05 -10.43 6.88
N CYS A 66 -1.89 -9.76 6.10
CA CYS A 66 -2.54 -10.41 4.95
C CYS A 66 -1.79 -10.20 3.64
N HIS A 67 -0.82 -9.27 3.59
CA HIS A 67 -0.02 -8.97 2.41
C HIS A 67 -0.88 -8.79 1.15
N PRO A 68 -1.69 -7.72 1.07
CA PRO A 68 -2.64 -7.56 -0.04
C PRO A 68 -1.99 -7.41 -1.41
N LEU A 69 -0.69 -7.10 -1.45
CA LEU A 69 0.06 -6.97 -2.70
C LEU A 69 0.77 -8.26 -3.12
N ALA A 70 0.82 -9.27 -2.25
CA ALA A 70 1.44 -10.54 -2.58
C ALA A 70 0.55 -11.35 -3.52
N TYR A 71 1.16 -12.18 -4.37
CA TYR A 71 0.41 -13.11 -5.19
C TYR A 71 1.31 -14.31 -5.56
N PRO A 72 0.73 -15.43 -5.96
CA PRO A 72 1.51 -16.61 -6.33
C PRO A 72 2.50 -16.30 -7.46
N GLY A 73 3.74 -16.77 -7.32
CA GLY A 73 4.79 -16.56 -8.30
C GLY A 73 5.67 -15.35 -8.05
N ASP A 74 5.38 -14.57 -7.02
CA ASP A 74 6.17 -13.40 -6.66
C ASP A 74 7.38 -13.75 -5.80
N HIS A 75 8.29 -14.48 -6.12
CA HIS A 75 9.50 -14.92 -5.38
C HIS A 75 10.04 -13.88 -4.35
N GLY A 76 9.20 -13.06 -3.79
CA GLY A 76 9.56 -12.10 -2.77
C GLY A 76 10.08 -10.76 -3.28
N THR A 77 10.22 -10.57 -4.58
CA THR A 77 10.73 -9.32 -5.16
C THR A 77 9.84 -8.13 -4.81
N ILE A 78 8.54 -8.26 -5.07
CA ILE A 78 7.57 -7.19 -4.82
C ILE A 78 7.50 -6.89 -3.32
N GLN A 79 7.46 -7.94 -2.50
CA GLN A 79 7.39 -7.79 -1.05
C GLN A 79 8.61 -7.04 -0.51
N ARG A 80 9.81 -7.39 -0.97
CA ARG A 80 11.04 -6.71 -0.55
C ARG A 80 11.04 -5.23 -0.92
N LEU A 81 10.58 -4.90 -2.12
CA LEU A 81 10.50 -3.51 -2.56
C LEU A 81 9.52 -2.71 -1.70
N ILE A 82 8.35 -3.27 -1.43
CA ILE A 82 7.34 -2.61 -0.61
C ILE A 82 7.85 -2.39 0.82
N GLU A 83 8.45 -3.41 1.42
CA GLU A 83 9.01 -3.29 2.76
C GLU A 83 10.12 -2.24 2.82
N ALA A 84 10.96 -2.17 1.79
CA ALA A 84 12.01 -1.17 1.72
C ALA A 84 11.46 0.25 1.66
N VAL A 85 10.39 0.47 0.90
CA VAL A 85 9.73 1.77 0.83
C VAL A 85 9.09 2.14 2.18
N GLU A 86 8.42 1.19 2.82
CA GLU A 86 7.78 1.45 4.10
C GLU A 86 8.79 1.72 5.22
N ALA A 87 9.98 1.10 5.14
CA ALA A 87 11.05 1.36 6.11
C ALA A 87 11.68 2.74 5.96
N GLU A 88 11.85 3.20 4.72
CA GLU A 88 12.47 4.50 4.41
C GLU A 88 11.68 5.20 3.30
N PRO A 89 10.49 5.74 3.61
CA PRO A 89 9.60 6.30 2.57
C PRO A 89 10.17 7.52 1.84
N ASP A 90 11.08 8.25 2.48
CA ASP A 90 11.70 9.44 1.90
C ASP A 90 12.93 9.13 1.04
N LYS A 91 13.36 7.88 1.02
CA LYS A 91 14.55 7.48 0.29
C LYS A 91 14.29 7.41 -1.22
N ARG A 92 15.24 7.90 -2.01
CA ARG A 92 15.23 7.74 -3.46
C ARG A 92 16.09 6.55 -3.83
N PHE A 93 15.45 5.51 -4.34
CA PHE A 93 16.12 4.23 -4.62
C PHE A 93 16.96 4.32 -5.88
N LYS A 94 18.22 3.90 -5.77
CA LYS A 94 19.20 3.84 -6.84
C LYS A 94 19.62 2.39 -7.07
N GLU A 95 20.41 2.14 -8.11
CA GLU A 95 20.90 0.80 -8.43
C GLU A 95 21.53 0.08 -7.23
N ALA A 96 22.35 0.81 -6.46
CA ALA A 96 22.99 0.23 -5.28
C ALA A 96 21.98 -0.25 -4.23
N ASP A 97 20.85 0.45 -4.11
CA ASP A 97 19.80 0.07 -3.15
C ASP A 97 19.12 -1.22 -3.56
N PHE A 98 18.87 -1.40 -4.87
CA PHE A 98 18.31 -2.65 -5.37
C PHE A 98 19.28 -3.80 -5.15
N ARG A 99 20.57 -3.56 -5.40
CA ARG A 99 21.61 -4.57 -5.18
C ARG A 99 21.70 -4.98 -3.72
N ALA A 100 21.57 -4.03 -2.80
CA ALA A 100 21.57 -4.31 -1.36
C ALA A 100 20.41 -5.21 -0.95
N LEU A 101 19.28 -5.16 -1.70
CA LEU A 101 18.14 -6.04 -1.48
C LEU A 101 18.28 -7.39 -2.20
N GLY A 102 19.37 -7.60 -2.91
CA GLY A 102 19.57 -8.81 -3.68
C GLY A 102 18.79 -8.83 -4.99
N LEU A 103 18.47 -7.64 -5.53
CA LEU A 103 17.63 -7.51 -6.72
C LEU A 103 18.41 -6.84 -7.86
N ASP A 104 18.08 -7.24 -9.10
CA ASP A 104 18.51 -6.53 -10.30
C ASP A 104 17.51 -5.39 -10.54
N GLU A 105 18.00 -4.15 -10.67
CA GLU A 105 17.15 -2.97 -10.79
C GLU A 105 16.18 -3.07 -11.97
N SER A 106 16.68 -3.42 -13.16
CA SER A 106 15.83 -3.49 -14.35
C SER A 106 14.73 -4.53 -14.22
N THR A 107 15.10 -5.72 -13.71
CA THR A 107 14.14 -6.82 -13.51
C THR A 107 13.09 -6.45 -12.46
N ALA A 108 13.54 -5.87 -11.35
CA ALA A 108 12.64 -5.48 -10.26
C ALA A 108 11.63 -4.42 -10.72
N ARG A 109 12.10 -3.41 -11.45
CA ARG A 109 11.23 -2.36 -11.97
C ARG A 109 10.22 -2.90 -12.97
N ARG A 110 10.65 -3.80 -13.85
CA ARG A 110 9.77 -4.42 -14.84
C ARG A 110 8.69 -5.28 -14.18
N GLN A 111 9.06 -6.09 -13.20
CA GLN A 111 8.13 -6.94 -12.47
C GLN A 111 7.11 -6.10 -11.69
N PHE A 112 7.56 -5.02 -11.07
CA PHE A 112 6.68 -4.13 -10.32
C PHE A 112 5.63 -3.51 -11.23
N LYS A 113 6.05 -2.97 -12.38
CA LYS A 113 5.12 -2.36 -13.33
C LYS A 113 4.14 -3.38 -13.89
N LYS A 114 4.60 -4.58 -14.21
CA LYS A 114 3.75 -5.64 -14.71
C LYS A 114 2.68 -6.02 -13.69
N ARG A 115 3.05 -6.06 -12.40
CA ARG A 115 2.15 -6.48 -11.33
C ARG A 115 1.10 -5.42 -10.99
N PHE A 116 1.47 -4.14 -10.99
CA PHE A 116 0.60 -3.08 -10.50
C PHE A 116 0.16 -2.06 -11.54
N GLY A 117 0.73 -2.10 -12.74
CA GLY A 117 0.40 -1.11 -13.76
C GLY A 117 1.02 0.26 -13.53
N MET A 118 1.73 0.46 -12.42
CA MET A 118 2.46 1.69 -12.14
C MET A 118 3.94 1.37 -11.92
N THR A 119 4.81 2.36 -12.17
CA THR A 119 6.23 2.17 -11.95
C THR A 119 6.54 2.17 -10.45
N PHE A 120 7.68 1.57 -10.09
CA PHE A 120 8.15 1.60 -8.70
C PHE A 120 8.36 3.05 -8.23
N VAL A 121 8.91 3.92 -9.09
CA VAL A 121 9.10 5.33 -8.75
C VAL A 121 7.76 6.01 -8.45
N ALA A 122 6.74 5.73 -9.26
CA ALA A 122 5.40 6.29 -9.03
C ALA A 122 4.81 5.81 -7.71
N TYR A 123 4.99 4.54 -7.39
CA TYR A 123 4.54 3.99 -6.11
C TYR A 123 5.25 4.66 -4.92
N ALA A 124 6.57 4.75 -4.98
CA ALA A 124 7.34 5.35 -3.90
C ALA A 124 6.95 6.82 -3.70
N ARG A 125 6.74 7.54 -4.80
CA ARG A 125 6.29 8.94 -4.75
C ARG A 125 4.90 9.05 -4.13
N ALA A 126 3.98 8.15 -4.49
CA ALA A 126 2.63 8.14 -3.93
C ALA A 126 2.66 7.90 -2.42
N ARG A 127 3.53 6.99 -1.95
CA ARG A 127 3.68 6.76 -0.51
C ARG A 127 4.25 7.97 0.22
N ARG A 128 5.24 8.63 -0.36
CA ARG A 128 5.79 9.87 0.22
C ARG A 128 4.71 10.95 0.31
N MET A 129 3.95 11.13 -0.77
CA MET A 129 2.86 12.10 -0.81
C MET A 129 1.77 11.74 0.21
N GLY A 130 1.41 10.46 0.32
CA GLY A 130 0.43 9.99 1.28
C GLY A 130 0.83 10.27 2.72
N LEU A 131 2.09 10.03 3.05
CA LEU A 131 2.61 10.32 4.38
C LEU A 131 2.63 11.82 4.66
N ALA A 132 3.02 12.65 3.68
CA ALA A 132 2.99 14.09 3.81
C ALA A 132 1.57 14.60 4.07
N MET A 133 0.59 14.07 3.33
CA MET A 133 -0.82 14.43 3.51
C MET A 133 -1.34 14.01 4.88
N LYS A 134 -0.93 12.84 5.36
CA LYS A 134 -1.28 12.36 6.69
C LYS A 134 -0.76 13.29 7.78
N GLU A 135 0.50 13.72 7.66
CA GLU A 135 1.09 14.66 8.61
C GLU A 135 0.33 15.99 8.65
N ILE A 136 -0.04 16.50 7.48
CA ILE A 136 -0.82 17.74 7.38
C ILE A 136 -2.19 17.56 8.05
N ARG A 137 -2.87 16.44 7.80
CA ARG A 137 -4.18 16.16 8.39
C ARG A 137 -4.14 15.99 9.89
N THR A 138 -3.01 15.58 10.46
CA THR A 138 -2.86 15.45 11.91
C THR A 138 -2.40 16.75 12.59
N GLY A 139 -2.40 17.86 11.85
CA GLY A 139 -2.11 19.18 12.38
C GLY A 139 -0.66 19.58 12.38
N LYS A 140 0.22 18.84 11.73
CA LYS A 140 1.63 19.21 11.61
C LYS A 140 1.82 20.28 10.55
N PRO A 141 2.85 21.14 10.68
CA PRO A 141 3.15 22.15 9.67
C PRO A 141 3.41 21.53 8.30
N VAL A 142 3.03 22.26 7.25
CA VAL A 142 3.22 21.80 5.86
C VAL A 142 4.68 21.48 5.56
N ILE A 143 5.61 22.29 6.06
CA ILE A 143 7.04 22.06 5.86
C ILE A 143 7.48 20.71 6.46
N GLU A 144 7.00 20.36 7.65
CA GLU A 144 7.28 19.07 8.26
C GLU A 144 6.71 17.92 7.43
N GLY A 145 5.48 18.08 6.94
CA GLY A 145 4.85 17.10 6.08
C GLY A 145 5.65 16.90 4.79
N GLN A 146 6.16 17.97 4.19
CA GLN A 146 6.99 17.89 3.01
C GLN A 146 8.30 17.15 3.26
N LEU A 147 8.93 17.39 4.40
CA LEU A 147 10.15 16.67 4.77
C LEU A 147 9.90 15.18 4.94
N VAL A 148 8.83 14.81 5.63
CA VAL A 148 8.44 13.41 5.80
C VAL A 148 8.14 12.77 4.45
N GLY A 149 7.53 13.52 3.53
CA GLY A 149 7.21 13.04 2.20
C GLY A 149 8.40 13.01 1.24
N GLY A 150 9.58 13.51 1.64
CA GLY A 150 10.76 13.53 0.79
C GLY A 150 10.72 14.59 -0.31
N TYR A 151 9.94 15.64 -0.15
CA TYR A 151 9.91 16.76 -1.07
C TYR A 151 10.97 17.78 -0.69
N GLU A 152 11.67 18.26 -1.69
CA GLU A 152 12.69 19.30 -1.53
C GLU A 152 12.16 20.66 -1.96
#